data_e0a91aa583abf9236bac8b06c23501eb
#
_entry.id   e0a91aa583abf9236bac8b06c23501eb
#
_cell.length_a   1.000
_cell.length_b   1.000
_cell.length_c   1.000
_cell.angle_alpha   90.00
_cell.angle_beta   90.00
_cell.angle_gamma   90.00
#
_symmetry.space_group_name_H-M   'P 1'
#
loop_
_entity.id
_entity.type
_entity.pdbx_description
1 polymer ?
#
loop_
_entity_poly.entity_id
_entity_poly.type
_entity_poly.pdbx_seq_one_letter_code
_entity_poly.pdbx_strand_id
1 'polypeptide(L)'
;MECSALTFLSPANAGIADFSSYLLGTLLIILLPGPNSLYVLTISTQKGWRHGAWGAIGIFIGDSILMIAVALGAASMLVSSPVLFQAVRIAGALYLGWMGIGLLQSGLQRWNLSSKTNAYEIQARLMQLHPLIAALSLSLTNPKAIFFFIAFFSQFIRPDFAHPAYTFMYLAVVLQMMSMAYLTVLISAGQYFSCYFQSRQRLAAGLWLLTGVLFISFAIRLVLV
;
A
#
# COMPACT_ATOMS: atom_id res chain seq x y z
N MET A 1 -20.78 28.02 -14.70
CA MET A 1 -20.93 26.56 -14.63
C MET A 1 -19.65 25.81 -14.22
N GLU A 2 -18.51 26.48 -14.01
CA GLU A 2 -17.23 25.83 -13.64
C GLU A 2 -16.99 25.62 -12.13
N CYS A 3 -17.77 26.26 -11.28
CA CYS A 3 -17.61 26.11 -9.81
C CYS A 3 -18.18 24.79 -9.24
N SER A 4 -19.06 24.09 -9.98
CA SER A 4 -19.70 22.83 -9.52
C SER A 4 -18.78 21.60 -9.59
N ALA A 5 -17.85 21.54 -10.55
CA ALA A 5 -17.00 20.36 -10.74
C ALA A 5 -15.93 20.24 -9.65
N LEU A 6 -15.38 21.36 -9.17
CA LEU A 6 -14.36 21.39 -8.12
C LEU A 6 -14.92 21.08 -6.73
N THR A 7 -16.18 21.36 -6.48
CA THR A 7 -16.85 21.00 -5.23
C THR A 7 -17.10 19.49 -5.11
N PHE A 8 -17.31 18.78 -6.22
CA PHE A 8 -17.44 17.32 -6.22
C PHE A 8 -16.12 16.60 -5.87
N LEU A 9 -14.98 17.20 -6.17
CA LEU A 9 -13.65 16.64 -5.90
C LEU A 9 -13.15 16.90 -4.47
N SER A 10 -13.91 17.59 -3.63
CA SER A 10 -13.48 17.81 -2.24
C SER A 10 -13.61 16.52 -1.42
N PRO A 11 -12.62 16.18 -0.57
CA PRO A 11 -12.66 14.98 0.29
C PRO A 11 -13.90 14.91 1.18
N ALA A 12 -14.42 16.06 1.62
CA ALA A 12 -15.61 16.16 2.44
C ALA A 12 -16.87 15.65 1.72
N ASN A 13 -16.95 15.85 0.39
CA ASN A 13 -18.09 15.41 -0.43
C ASN A 13 -17.94 13.97 -0.94
N ALA A 14 -16.76 13.36 -0.76
CA ALA A 14 -16.49 11.99 -1.17
C ALA A 14 -16.81 10.94 -0.10
N GLY A 15 -17.46 11.31 1.01
CA GLY A 15 -17.82 10.40 2.10
C GLY A 15 -16.61 9.87 2.88
N ILE A 16 -15.51 10.62 2.92
CA ILE A 16 -14.28 10.25 3.62
C ILE A 16 -14.38 10.75 5.07
N ALA A 17 -14.12 9.86 6.03
CA ALA A 17 -14.21 10.17 7.46
C ALA A 17 -13.04 11.05 7.94
N ASP A 18 -11.81 10.76 7.49
CA ASP A 18 -10.59 11.44 7.90
C ASP A 18 -9.53 11.37 6.81
N PHE A 19 -9.52 12.37 5.93
CA PHE A 19 -8.62 12.40 4.79
C PHE A 19 -7.16 12.64 5.18
N SER A 20 -6.91 13.39 6.25
CA SER A 20 -5.55 13.69 6.72
C SER A 20 -4.87 12.43 7.25
N SER A 21 -5.56 11.66 8.08
CA SER A 21 -5.06 10.36 8.57
C SER A 21 -4.89 9.35 7.43
N TYR A 22 -5.77 9.39 6.42
CA TYR A 22 -5.61 8.59 5.21
C TYR A 22 -4.31 8.93 4.46
N LEU A 23 -4.04 10.21 4.19
CA LEU A 23 -2.83 10.64 3.50
C LEU A 23 -1.57 10.25 4.27
N LEU A 24 -1.55 10.49 5.58
CA LEU A 24 -0.42 10.13 6.43
C LEU A 24 -0.18 8.61 6.43
N GLY A 25 -1.24 7.82 6.61
CA GLY A 25 -1.15 6.37 6.58
C GLY A 25 -0.67 5.83 5.23
N THR A 26 -1.23 6.37 4.14
CA THR A 26 -0.82 6.04 2.77
C THR A 26 0.65 6.36 2.53
N LEU A 27 1.11 7.54 2.94
CA LEU A 27 2.51 7.95 2.80
C LEU A 27 3.45 6.98 3.52
N LEU A 28 3.16 6.66 4.79
CA LEU A 28 4.00 5.76 5.58
C LEU A 28 4.06 4.34 4.99
N ILE A 29 2.94 3.84 4.48
CA ILE A 29 2.88 2.52 3.87
C ILE A 29 3.65 2.45 2.56
N ILE A 30 3.54 3.48 1.72
CA ILE A 30 4.25 3.58 0.45
C ILE A 30 5.75 3.68 0.68
N LEU A 31 6.18 4.46 1.67
CA LEU A 31 7.59 4.61 2.03
C LEU A 31 8.19 3.32 2.62
N LEU A 32 7.37 2.41 3.14
CA LEU A 32 7.84 1.14 3.66
C LEU A 32 8.27 0.23 2.50
N PRO A 33 9.56 -0.14 2.42
CA PRO A 33 10.04 -0.98 1.33
C PRO A 33 9.38 -2.36 1.38
N GLY A 34 8.44 -2.58 0.47
CA GLY A 34 7.74 -3.85 0.26
C GLY A 34 8.28 -4.61 -0.97
N PRO A 35 7.74 -5.81 -1.26
CA PRO A 35 8.17 -6.60 -2.42
C PRO A 35 8.11 -5.82 -3.74
N ASN A 36 7.05 -5.04 -3.96
CA ASN A 36 6.82 -4.24 -5.15
C ASN A 36 7.91 -3.17 -5.33
N SER A 37 8.14 -2.34 -4.31
CA SER A 37 9.14 -1.27 -4.38
C SER A 37 10.57 -1.82 -4.43
N LEU A 38 10.87 -2.91 -3.73
CA LEU A 38 12.16 -3.59 -3.81
C LEU A 38 12.40 -4.18 -5.20
N TYR A 39 11.38 -4.75 -5.84
CA TYR A 39 11.51 -5.26 -7.21
C TYR A 39 11.83 -4.12 -8.19
N VAL A 40 11.05 -3.01 -8.16
CA VAL A 40 11.29 -1.87 -9.05
C VAL A 40 12.65 -1.25 -8.81
N LEU A 41 13.07 -1.08 -7.55
CA LEU A 41 14.39 -0.58 -7.20
C LEU A 41 15.49 -1.50 -7.76
N THR A 42 15.37 -2.82 -7.58
CA THR A 42 16.39 -3.78 -8.02
C THR A 42 16.47 -3.82 -9.54
N ILE A 43 15.33 -3.89 -10.25
CA ILE A 43 15.35 -3.97 -11.71
C ILE A 43 15.83 -2.65 -12.35
N SER A 44 15.50 -1.50 -11.76
CA SER A 44 15.95 -0.19 -12.25
C SER A 44 17.47 -0.01 -12.06
N THR A 45 18.02 -0.50 -10.95
CA THR A 45 19.45 -0.42 -10.68
C THR A 45 20.27 -1.39 -11.52
N GLN A 46 19.74 -2.59 -11.80
CA GLN A 46 20.47 -3.63 -12.54
C GLN A 46 20.29 -3.56 -14.06
N LYS A 47 19.08 -3.25 -14.54
CA LYS A 47 18.74 -3.24 -15.98
C LYS A 47 18.40 -1.86 -16.52
N GLY A 48 18.50 -0.82 -15.69
CA GLY A 48 18.27 0.57 -16.06
C GLY A 48 16.81 1.03 -15.89
N TRP A 49 16.64 2.36 -15.96
CA TRP A 49 15.38 3.04 -15.64
C TRP A 49 14.18 2.59 -16.48
N ARG A 50 14.40 2.21 -17.75
CA ARG A 50 13.32 1.73 -18.64
C ARG A 50 12.69 0.43 -18.12
N HIS A 51 13.50 -0.49 -17.62
CA HIS A 51 13.00 -1.73 -17.02
C HIS A 51 12.30 -1.45 -15.69
N GLY A 52 12.79 -0.50 -14.90
CA GLY A 52 12.09 0.01 -13.71
C GLY A 52 10.72 0.60 -14.03
N ALA A 53 10.61 1.40 -15.10
CA ALA A 53 9.36 1.98 -15.56
C ALA A 53 8.33 0.90 -15.97
N TRP A 54 8.75 -0.14 -16.72
CA TRP A 54 7.87 -1.27 -17.03
C TRP A 54 7.43 -2.03 -15.77
N GLY A 55 8.31 -2.17 -14.79
CA GLY A 55 7.96 -2.72 -13.47
C GLY A 55 6.92 -1.86 -12.75
N ALA A 56 7.10 -0.55 -12.72
CA ALA A 56 6.14 0.38 -12.11
C ALA A 56 4.77 0.32 -12.79
N ILE A 57 4.72 0.23 -14.13
CA ILE A 57 3.46 0.05 -14.88
C ILE A 57 2.79 -1.27 -14.50
N GLY A 58 3.57 -2.36 -14.35
CA GLY A 58 3.03 -3.65 -13.92
C GLY A 58 2.40 -3.58 -12.52
N ILE A 59 3.05 -2.89 -11.57
CA ILE A 59 2.48 -2.64 -10.24
C ILE A 59 1.23 -1.78 -10.34
N PHE A 60 1.26 -0.70 -11.11
CA PHE A 60 0.10 0.17 -11.33
C PHE A 60 -1.13 -0.62 -11.78
N ILE A 61 -0.97 -1.49 -12.77
CA ILE A 61 -2.06 -2.31 -13.29
C ILE A 61 -2.53 -3.31 -12.23
N GLY A 62 -1.61 -4.01 -11.56
CA GLY A 62 -1.94 -5.01 -10.55
C GLY A 62 -2.66 -4.41 -9.34
N ASP A 63 -2.15 -3.33 -8.79
CA ASP A 63 -2.76 -2.63 -7.66
C ASP A 63 -4.12 -2.03 -8.06
N SER A 64 -4.26 -1.49 -9.29
CA SER A 64 -5.55 -0.99 -9.80
C SER A 64 -6.60 -2.10 -9.90
N ILE A 65 -6.24 -3.27 -10.41
CA ILE A 65 -7.13 -4.43 -10.47
C ILE A 65 -7.59 -4.82 -9.05
N LEU A 66 -6.66 -4.92 -8.10
CA LEU A 66 -6.98 -5.26 -6.72
C LEU A 66 -7.87 -4.21 -6.06
N MET A 67 -7.57 -2.92 -6.24
CA MET A 67 -8.36 -1.83 -5.67
C MET A 67 -9.77 -1.77 -6.25
N ILE A 68 -9.93 -1.99 -7.56
CA ILE A 68 -11.25 -2.09 -8.19
C ILE A 68 -12.02 -3.29 -7.64
N ALA A 69 -11.39 -4.45 -7.51
CA ALA A 69 -12.02 -5.64 -6.95
C ALA A 69 -12.46 -5.40 -5.50
N VAL A 70 -11.63 -4.74 -4.68
CA VAL A 70 -11.97 -4.35 -3.31
C VAL A 70 -13.11 -3.34 -3.30
N ALA A 71 -13.07 -2.31 -4.15
CA ALA A 71 -14.12 -1.28 -4.23
C ALA A 71 -15.48 -1.90 -4.55
N LEU A 72 -15.55 -2.77 -5.55
CA LEU A 72 -16.78 -3.46 -5.95
C LEU A 72 -17.23 -4.47 -4.90
N GLY A 73 -16.31 -5.27 -4.38
CA GLY A 73 -16.60 -6.29 -3.37
C GLY A 73 -17.04 -5.69 -2.04
N ALA A 74 -16.27 -4.76 -1.49
CA ALA A 74 -16.58 -4.15 -0.20
C ALA A 74 -17.82 -3.26 -0.26
N ALA A 75 -18.02 -2.52 -1.36
CA ALA A 75 -19.23 -1.71 -1.55
C ALA A 75 -20.49 -2.58 -1.64
N SER A 76 -20.44 -3.70 -2.36
CA SER A 76 -21.57 -4.62 -2.45
C SER A 76 -21.86 -5.31 -1.11
N MET A 77 -20.83 -5.70 -0.35
CA MET A 77 -20.98 -6.28 0.99
C MET A 77 -21.60 -5.30 1.98
N LEU A 78 -21.20 -4.03 1.92
CA LEU A 78 -21.75 -3.00 2.81
C LEU A 78 -23.26 -2.82 2.61
N VAL A 79 -23.73 -2.90 1.36
CA VAL A 79 -25.14 -2.72 1.01
C VAL A 79 -25.97 -4.00 1.23
N SER A 80 -25.44 -5.17 0.85
CA SER A 80 -26.19 -6.42 0.84
C SER A 80 -26.10 -7.22 2.14
N SER A 81 -25.02 -7.10 2.91
CA SER A 81 -24.81 -7.85 4.14
C SER A 81 -23.87 -7.11 5.11
N PRO A 82 -24.42 -6.24 5.96
CA PRO A 82 -23.61 -5.53 6.97
C PRO A 82 -22.82 -6.46 7.90
N VAL A 83 -23.37 -7.64 8.20
CA VAL A 83 -22.69 -8.66 9.02
C VAL A 83 -21.45 -9.20 8.33
N LEU A 84 -21.53 -9.50 7.03
CA LEU A 84 -20.38 -9.96 6.26
C LEU A 84 -19.31 -8.86 6.14
N PHE A 85 -19.73 -7.63 5.91
CA PHE A 85 -18.82 -6.49 5.89
C PHE A 85 -18.08 -6.33 7.23
N GLN A 86 -18.80 -6.46 8.35
CA GLN A 86 -18.21 -6.42 9.68
C GLN A 86 -17.21 -7.58 9.90
N ALA A 87 -17.53 -8.80 9.48
CA ALA A 87 -16.63 -9.93 9.58
C ALA A 87 -15.34 -9.72 8.79
N VAL A 88 -15.46 -9.20 7.56
CA VAL A 88 -14.29 -8.86 6.72
C VAL A 88 -13.48 -7.72 7.36
N ARG A 89 -14.13 -6.73 7.96
CA ARG A 89 -13.49 -5.64 8.68
C ARG A 89 -12.67 -6.16 9.88
N ILE A 90 -13.25 -7.05 10.69
CA ILE A 90 -12.55 -7.67 11.82
C ILE A 90 -11.36 -8.52 11.34
N ALA A 91 -11.54 -9.34 10.31
CA ALA A 91 -10.44 -10.11 9.72
C ALA A 91 -9.32 -9.20 9.22
N GLY A 92 -9.68 -8.09 8.58
CA GLY A 92 -8.72 -7.05 8.16
C GLY A 92 -7.98 -6.41 9.33
N ALA A 93 -8.69 -6.12 10.43
CA ALA A 93 -8.09 -5.57 11.65
C ALA A 93 -7.07 -6.55 12.28
N LEU A 94 -7.44 -7.83 12.39
CA LEU A 94 -6.54 -8.88 12.88
C LEU A 94 -5.29 -9.01 12.00
N TYR A 95 -5.47 -8.95 10.68
CA TYR A 95 -4.36 -9.00 9.73
C TYR A 95 -3.44 -7.77 9.85
N LEU A 96 -4.00 -6.56 9.95
CA LEU A 96 -3.21 -5.33 10.18
C LEU A 96 -2.45 -5.39 11.51
N GLY A 97 -3.08 -5.88 12.57
CA GLY A 97 -2.44 -6.09 13.86
C GLY A 97 -1.27 -7.08 13.77
N TRP A 98 -1.49 -8.23 13.14
CA TRP A 98 -0.45 -9.22 12.91
C TRP A 98 0.72 -8.66 12.08
N MET A 99 0.41 -7.95 11.00
CA MET A 99 1.41 -7.30 10.16
C MET A 99 2.16 -6.20 10.92
N GLY A 100 1.45 -5.40 11.73
CA GLY A 100 2.04 -4.37 12.58
C GLY A 100 3.05 -4.94 13.57
N ILE A 101 2.71 -6.05 14.23
CA ILE A 101 3.64 -6.79 15.13
C ILE A 101 4.86 -7.28 14.34
N GLY A 102 4.68 -7.86 13.17
CA GLY A 102 5.79 -8.30 12.31
C GLY A 102 6.72 -7.16 11.89
N LEU A 103 6.15 -5.97 11.63
CA LEU A 103 6.93 -4.77 11.32
C LEU A 103 7.72 -4.28 12.54
N LEU A 104 7.13 -4.29 13.75
CA LEU A 104 7.84 -3.94 14.98
C LEU A 104 9.00 -4.90 15.27
N GLN A 105 8.76 -6.21 15.15
CA GLN A 105 9.82 -7.23 15.33
C GLN A 105 10.97 -7.03 14.33
N SER A 106 10.62 -6.82 13.04
CA SER A 106 11.61 -6.56 11.99
C SER A 106 12.38 -5.25 12.22
N GLY A 107 11.72 -4.21 12.72
CA GLY A 107 12.34 -2.94 13.09
C GLY A 107 13.32 -3.10 14.23
N LEU A 108 12.95 -3.81 15.29
CA LEU A 108 13.79 -4.09 16.45
C LEU A 108 15.01 -4.98 16.07
N GLN A 109 14.79 -6.00 15.25
CA GLN A 109 15.88 -6.87 14.76
C GLN A 109 16.90 -6.08 13.93
N ARG A 110 16.44 -5.19 13.04
CA ARG A 110 17.32 -4.31 12.25
C ARG A 110 18.04 -3.27 13.09
N TRP A 111 17.45 -2.87 14.21
CA TRP A 111 18.10 -1.97 15.17
C TRP A 111 19.29 -2.65 15.84
N ASN A 112 19.19 -3.95 16.11
CA ASN A 112 20.16 -4.71 16.92
C ASN A 112 21.20 -5.50 16.08
N LEU A 113 20.89 -5.89 14.84
CA LEU A 113 21.75 -6.78 14.04
C LEU A 113 21.58 -6.61 12.53
N SER A 114 22.70 -6.75 11.80
CA SER A 114 22.77 -6.82 10.34
C SER A 114 22.22 -8.18 9.86
N SER A 115 20.93 -8.29 9.56
CA SER A 115 20.32 -9.52 9.04
C SER A 115 20.14 -9.44 7.52
N LYS A 116 20.78 -10.38 6.82
CA LYS A 116 20.57 -10.63 5.37
C LYS A 116 19.28 -11.47 5.21
N THR A 117 18.32 -10.96 4.47
CA THR A 117 17.01 -11.60 4.27
C THR A 117 17.01 -12.46 3.00
N ASN A 118 16.34 -13.64 3.06
CA ASN A 118 16.21 -14.63 1.97
C ASN A 118 15.34 -14.19 0.77
N ALA A 119 15.16 -12.88 0.55
CA ALA A 119 14.39 -12.33 -0.55
C ALA A 119 15.05 -12.52 -1.94
N TYR A 120 16.31 -12.96 -1.98
CA TYR A 120 17.11 -12.99 -3.21
C TYR A 120 16.69 -14.07 -4.23
N GLU A 121 16.21 -15.24 -3.79
CA GLU A 121 15.90 -16.35 -4.73
C GLU A 121 14.63 -16.10 -5.56
N ILE A 122 13.58 -15.56 -4.94
CA ILE A 122 12.32 -15.21 -5.64
C ILE A 122 12.59 -14.06 -6.62
N GLN A 123 13.36 -13.07 -6.19
CA GLN A 123 13.77 -11.96 -7.04
C GLN A 123 14.59 -12.41 -8.27
N ALA A 124 15.48 -13.37 -8.12
CA ALA A 124 16.31 -13.88 -9.23
C ALA A 124 15.45 -14.52 -10.34
N ARG A 125 14.41 -15.28 -9.99
CA ARG A 125 13.47 -15.88 -10.96
C ARG A 125 12.62 -14.82 -11.67
N LEU A 126 12.13 -13.84 -10.94
CA LEU A 126 11.31 -12.73 -11.49
C LEU A 126 12.11 -11.86 -12.46
N MET A 127 13.42 -11.78 -12.30
CA MET A 127 14.31 -11.01 -13.19
C MET A 127 14.48 -11.60 -14.59
N GLN A 128 14.10 -12.86 -14.81
CA GLN A 128 14.12 -13.50 -16.12
C GLN A 128 12.89 -13.18 -16.96
N LEU A 129 11.80 -12.76 -16.32
CA LEU A 129 10.54 -12.39 -16.98
C LEU A 129 10.60 -10.94 -17.48
N HIS A 130 9.68 -10.62 -18.41
CA HIS A 130 9.46 -9.22 -18.78
C HIS A 130 9.05 -8.41 -17.53
N PRO A 131 9.63 -7.24 -17.26
CA PRO A 131 9.44 -6.51 -16.01
C PRO A 131 7.98 -6.21 -15.66
N LEU A 132 7.17 -5.91 -16.66
CA LEU A 132 5.74 -5.68 -16.49
C LEU A 132 5.03 -6.92 -15.95
N ILE A 133 5.26 -8.09 -16.56
CA ILE A 133 4.60 -9.35 -16.17
C ILE A 133 5.03 -9.77 -14.78
N ALA A 134 6.33 -9.68 -14.49
CA ALA A 134 6.86 -10.01 -13.18
C ALA A 134 6.28 -9.13 -12.07
N ALA A 135 6.22 -7.82 -12.29
CA ALA A 135 5.68 -6.86 -11.35
C ALA A 135 4.15 -7.00 -11.18
N LEU A 136 3.43 -7.23 -12.28
CA LEU A 136 1.99 -7.52 -12.25
C LEU A 136 1.69 -8.77 -11.44
N SER A 137 2.39 -9.87 -11.70
CA SER A 137 2.22 -11.11 -10.95
C SER A 137 2.55 -10.91 -9.47
N LEU A 138 3.64 -10.20 -9.18
CA LEU A 138 4.04 -9.90 -7.81
C LEU A 138 2.99 -9.08 -7.06
N SER A 139 2.38 -8.06 -7.70
CA SER A 139 1.33 -7.25 -7.11
C SER A 139 0.05 -8.08 -6.87
N LEU A 140 -0.43 -8.81 -7.88
CA LEU A 140 -1.67 -9.60 -7.79
C LEU A 140 -1.58 -10.77 -6.79
N THR A 141 -0.40 -11.36 -6.61
CA THR A 141 -0.19 -12.46 -5.66
C THR A 141 0.26 -11.98 -4.28
N ASN A 142 0.39 -10.67 -4.07
CA ASN A 142 0.83 -10.11 -2.80
C ASN A 142 -0.33 -10.09 -1.78
N PRO A 143 -0.38 -11.01 -0.82
CA PRO A 143 -1.48 -11.05 0.16
C PRO A 143 -1.50 -9.78 1.02
N LYS A 144 -0.32 -9.16 1.23
CA LYS A 144 -0.22 -7.89 1.93
C LYS A 144 -1.06 -6.81 1.24
N ALA A 145 -1.01 -6.69 -0.10
CA ALA A 145 -1.76 -5.69 -0.84
C ALA A 145 -3.27 -5.93 -0.74
N ILE A 146 -3.71 -7.18 -0.91
CA ILE A 146 -5.13 -7.55 -0.89
C ILE A 146 -5.77 -7.20 0.47
N PHE A 147 -5.23 -7.76 1.55
CA PHE A 147 -5.77 -7.53 2.89
C PHE A 147 -5.60 -6.07 3.34
N PHE A 148 -4.49 -5.45 2.93
CA PHE A 148 -4.26 -4.05 3.23
C PHE A 148 -5.32 -3.17 2.58
N PHE A 149 -5.62 -3.31 1.30
CA PHE A 149 -6.62 -2.47 0.63
C PHE A 149 -8.00 -2.63 1.26
N ILE A 150 -8.41 -3.87 1.60
CA ILE A 150 -9.69 -4.11 2.26
C ILE A 150 -9.72 -3.43 3.64
N ALA A 151 -8.75 -3.71 4.48
CA ALA A 151 -8.72 -3.25 5.86
C ALA A 151 -8.49 -1.73 5.96
N PHE A 152 -7.56 -1.20 5.16
CA PHE A 152 -7.17 0.20 5.22
C PHE A 152 -8.26 1.11 4.67
N PHE A 153 -8.81 0.81 3.49
CA PHE A 153 -9.84 1.66 2.90
C PHE A 153 -11.13 1.68 3.71
N SER A 154 -11.53 0.53 4.28
CA SER A 154 -12.76 0.44 5.07
C SER A 154 -12.79 1.37 6.30
N GLN A 155 -11.61 1.79 6.80
CA GLN A 155 -11.53 2.71 7.95
C GLN A 155 -11.91 4.15 7.62
N PHE A 156 -11.80 4.54 6.35
CA PHE A 156 -11.97 5.93 5.91
C PHE A 156 -13.32 6.18 5.22
N ILE A 157 -14.16 5.14 5.12
CA ILE A 157 -15.48 5.24 4.52
C ILE A 157 -16.49 5.55 5.60
N ARG A 158 -17.30 6.56 5.36
CA ARG A 158 -18.43 6.88 6.22
C ARG A 158 -19.57 5.90 5.96
N PRO A 159 -20.09 5.20 6.99
CA PRO A 159 -21.15 4.21 6.81
C PRO A 159 -22.48 4.80 6.30
N ASP A 160 -22.71 6.08 6.59
CA ASP A 160 -23.90 6.85 6.21
C ASP A 160 -23.85 7.44 4.80
N PHE A 161 -22.73 7.24 4.07
CA PHE A 161 -22.58 7.79 2.72
C PHE A 161 -23.26 6.92 1.66
N ALA A 162 -24.09 7.54 0.83
CA ALA A 162 -24.93 6.83 -0.15
C ALA A 162 -24.16 6.06 -1.23
N HIS A 163 -22.91 6.45 -1.53
CA HIS A 163 -22.13 5.89 -2.62
C HIS A 163 -20.74 5.41 -2.17
N PRO A 164 -20.64 4.33 -1.38
CA PRO A 164 -19.35 3.85 -0.84
C PRO A 164 -18.35 3.49 -1.93
N ALA A 165 -18.80 2.96 -3.08
CA ALA A 165 -17.92 2.67 -4.21
C ALA A 165 -17.18 3.91 -4.73
N TYR A 166 -17.85 5.07 -4.74
CA TYR A 166 -17.21 6.34 -5.11
C TYR A 166 -16.10 6.71 -4.13
N THR A 167 -16.35 6.56 -2.82
CA THR A 167 -15.32 6.80 -1.79
C THR A 167 -14.11 5.87 -1.98
N PHE A 168 -14.35 4.57 -2.21
CA PHE A 168 -13.27 3.61 -2.50
C PHE A 168 -12.46 4.04 -3.71
N MET A 169 -13.11 4.40 -4.82
CA MET A 169 -12.42 4.83 -6.03
C MET A 169 -11.61 6.10 -5.83
N TYR A 170 -12.15 7.07 -5.09
CA TYR A 170 -11.44 8.30 -4.75
C TYR A 170 -10.16 8.00 -3.96
N LEU A 171 -10.27 7.21 -2.90
CA LEU A 171 -9.12 6.78 -2.09
C LEU A 171 -8.10 5.99 -2.94
N ALA A 172 -8.57 5.09 -3.80
CA ALA A 172 -7.71 4.31 -4.69
C ALA A 172 -6.91 5.20 -5.65
N VAL A 173 -7.55 6.21 -6.25
CA VAL A 173 -6.86 7.16 -7.15
C VAL A 173 -5.78 7.95 -6.41
N VAL A 174 -6.08 8.46 -5.22
CA VAL A 174 -5.11 9.19 -4.39
C VAL A 174 -3.91 8.30 -4.04
N LEU A 175 -4.16 7.07 -3.56
CA LEU A 175 -3.10 6.11 -3.25
C LEU A 175 -2.25 5.82 -4.48
N GLN A 176 -2.89 5.60 -5.63
CA GLN A 176 -2.20 5.26 -6.87
C GLN A 176 -1.31 6.40 -7.37
N MET A 177 -1.77 7.64 -7.27
CA MET A 177 -0.95 8.81 -7.61
C MET A 177 0.27 8.92 -6.70
N MET A 178 0.09 8.75 -5.38
CA MET A 178 1.19 8.78 -4.42
C MET A 178 2.18 7.62 -4.65
N SER A 179 1.67 6.41 -4.94
CA SER A 179 2.47 5.23 -5.25
C SER A 179 3.31 5.44 -6.52
N MET A 180 2.70 5.96 -7.58
CA MET A 180 3.42 6.25 -8.83
C MET A 180 4.48 7.33 -8.66
N ALA A 181 4.19 8.39 -7.91
CA ALA A 181 5.17 9.42 -7.58
C ALA A 181 6.37 8.82 -6.82
N TYR A 182 6.12 7.97 -5.82
CA TYR A 182 7.17 7.29 -5.08
C TYR A 182 8.00 6.35 -5.97
N LEU A 183 7.36 5.52 -6.81
CA LEU A 183 8.07 4.62 -7.72
C LEU A 183 8.90 5.40 -8.75
N THR A 184 8.41 6.54 -9.23
CA THR A 184 9.17 7.43 -10.12
C THR A 184 10.43 7.97 -9.43
N VAL A 185 10.32 8.39 -8.17
CA VAL A 185 11.47 8.81 -7.36
C VAL A 185 12.43 7.64 -7.15
N LEU A 186 11.93 6.43 -6.85
CA LEU A 186 12.75 5.24 -6.70
C LEU A 186 13.51 4.88 -7.98
N ILE A 187 12.90 5.00 -9.15
CA ILE A 187 13.53 4.71 -10.44
C ILE A 187 14.60 5.75 -10.75
N SER A 188 14.31 7.03 -10.51
CA SER A 188 15.21 8.15 -10.84
C SER A 188 16.42 8.21 -9.90
N ALA A 189 16.22 7.91 -8.62
CA ALA A 189 17.23 8.01 -7.58
C ALA A 189 17.69 6.65 -7.03
N GLY A 190 17.38 5.55 -7.73
CA GLY A 190 17.52 4.19 -7.21
C GLY A 190 18.93 3.83 -6.71
N GLN A 191 19.98 4.28 -7.40
CA GLN A 191 21.36 4.06 -6.96
C GLN A 191 21.65 4.84 -5.65
N TYR A 192 21.25 6.11 -5.56
CA TYR A 192 21.41 6.91 -4.35
C TYR A 192 20.59 6.37 -3.18
N PHE A 193 19.35 5.94 -3.43
CA PHE A 193 18.48 5.34 -2.41
C PHE A 193 19.02 4.02 -1.89
N SER A 194 19.50 3.15 -2.75
CA SER A 194 20.10 1.87 -2.35
C SER A 194 21.30 2.07 -1.42
N CYS A 195 22.24 2.95 -1.79
CA CYS A 195 23.38 3.28 -0.95
C CYS A 195 22.96 3.99 0.36
N TYR A 196 22.01 4.92 0.29
CA TYR A 196 21.57 5.70 1.46
C TYR A 196 20.84 4.82 2.48
N PHE A 197 19.94 3.94 2.06
CA PHE A 197 19.23 3.03 2.97
C PHE A 197 20.14 1.93 3.53
N GLN A 198 21.11 1.45 2.75
CA GLN A 198 22.09 0.49 3.25
C GLN A 198 23.04 1.11 4.28
N SER A 199 23.42 2.38 4.11
CA SER A 199 24.31 3.08 5.04
C SER A 199 23.61 3.57 6.32
N ARG A 200 22.26 3.73 6.31
CA ARG A 200 21.49 4.26 7.45
C ARG A 200 20.45 3.27 7.96
N GLN A 201 20.89 2.12 8.38
CA GLN A 201 20.04 1.05 8.91
C GLN A 201 19.10 1.50 10.05
N ARG A 202 19.54 2.44 10.90
CA ARG A 202 18.71 3.02 11.99
C ARG A 202 17.51 3.81 11.48
N LEU A 203 17.64 4.57 10.37
CA LEU A 203 16.51 5.25 9.76
C LEU A 203 15.51 4.26 9.17
N ALA A 204 16.00 3.23 8.48
CA ALA A 204 15.14 2.16 7.99
C ALA A 204 14.41 1.47 9.14
N ALA A 205 15.10 1.10 10.22
CA ALA A 205 14.50 0.51 11.42
C ALA A 205 13.44 1.43 12.04
N GLY A 206 13.71 2.74 12.14
CA GLY A 206 12.75 3.73 12.63
C GLY A 206 11.46 3.78 11.80
N LEU A 207 11.55 3.73 10.46
CA LEU A 207 10.38 3.67 9.57
C LEU A 207 9.57 2.38 9.79
N TRP A 208 10.24 1.24 9.97
CA TRP A 208 9.56 -0.03 10.26
C TRP A 208 8.80 0.03 11.59
N LEU A 209 9.41 0.58 12.65
CA LEU A 209 8.77 0.75 13.94
C LEU A 209 7.57 1.70 13.87
N LEU A 210 7.75 2.87 13.24
CA LEU A 210 6.68 3.86 13.09
C LEU A 210 5.48 3.28 12.33
N THR A 211 5.74 2.57 11.22
CA THR A 211 4.68 1.93 10.44
C THR A 211 4.01 0.80 11.21
N GLY A 212 4.78 0.03 12.00
CA GLY A 212 4.23 -1.02 12.86
C GLY A 212 3.26 -0.46 13.92
N VAL A 213 3.63 0.62 14.58
CA VAL A 213 2.76 1.32 15.55
C VAL A 213 1.51 1.85 14.86
N LEU A 214 1.65 2.45 13.69
CA LEU A 214 0.52 2.99 12.93
C LEU A 214 -0.46 1.87 12.52
N PHE A 215 0.04 0.72 12.08
CA PHE A 215 -0.81 -0.42 11.72
C PHE A 215 -1.57 -1.00 12.90
N ILE A 216 -0.93 -1.07 14.06
CA ILE A 216 -1.60 -1.49 15.30
C ILE A 216 -2.66 -0.47 15.69
N SER A 217 -2.38 0.83 15.59
CA SER A 217 -3.36 1.89 15.85
C SER A 217 -4.57 1.76 14.92
N PHE A 218 -4.35 1.51 13.65
CA PHE A 218 -5.43 1.29 12.68
C PHE A 218 -6.20 -0.01 12.96
N ALA A 219 -5.52 -1.09 13.35
CA ALA A 219 -6.19 -2.32 13.74
C ALA A 219 -7.12 -2.12 14.93
N ILE A 220 -6.65 -1.42 15.97
CA ILE A 220 -7.46 -1.08 17.16
C ILE A 220 -8.66 -0.20 16.76
N ARG A 221 -8.43 0.87 15.99
CA ARG A 221 -9.50 1.74 15.52
C ARG A 221 -10.57 0.98 14.73
N LEU A 222 -10.15 0.03 13.88
CA LEU A 222 -11.04 -0.75 13.04
C LEU A 222 -11.95 -1.70 13.84
N VAL A 223 -11.49 -2.14 15.02
CA VAL A 223 -12.29 -2.97 15.93
C VAL A 223 -13.28 -2.12 16.75
N LEU A 224 -12.88 -0.89 17.12
CA LEU A 224 -13.66 -0.04 18.02
C LEU A 224 -14.79 0.74 17.31
N VAL A 225 -14.72 0.90 16.00
CA VAL A 225 -15.75 1.56 15.17
C VAL A 225 -16.65 0.53 14.51
#